data_1c47a462546519d0c21499d6e82be972
#
_entry.id   1c47a462546519d0c21499d6e82be972
#
_cell.length_a   1.000
_cell.length_b   1.000
_cell.length_c   1.000
_cell.angle_alpha   90.00
_cell.angle_beta   90.00
_cell.angle_gamma   90.00
#
_symmetry.space_group_name_H-M   'P 1'
#
loop_
_entity.id
_entity.type
_entity.pdbx_description
1 polymer ?
#
loop_
_entity_poly.entity_id
_entity_poly.type
_entity_poly.pdbx_seq_one_letter_code
_entity_poly.pdbx_strand_id
1 'polypeptide(L)'
;MQKLIPNSWETILKDTTKLPYFKALKAFVSSEYKEHSCFPKQADIFAALALCPLDQLKVVILGQDPYHGPGQAEGLSFSVPNDIKHPPSLINIFKEIETDLSVSYPKSGNLSRWAKQGIMLLNATLTVRAHEPGSHQKQGWETFTDTLIHKISLEKSNLVFLLWGGFAKKKSKHIDSSKHLILSGGHPSPLSANRGYWFGNEHFSKCNAYLKINGKTEIEW
;
A
#
# COMPACT_ATOMS: atom_id res chain seq x y z
N MET A 1 -19.36 0.05 2.31
CA MET A 1 -17.96 -0.12 2.78
C MET A 1 -17.75 -1.39 3.62
N GLN A 2 -18.44 -1.61 4.76
CA GLN A 2 -18.19 -2.80 5.60
C GLN A 2 -18.33 -4.12 4.84
N LYS A 3 -19.29 -4.25 3.93
CA LYS A 3 -19.47 -5.42 3.03
C LYS A 3 -18.35 -5.59 1.99
N LEU A 4 -17.45 -4.60 1.85
CA LEU A 4 -16.34 -4.64 0.90
C LEU A 4 -15.02 -5.13 1.55
N ILE A 5 -14.98 -5.26 2.88
CA ILE A 5 -13.83 -5.86 3.57
C ILE A 5 -13.89 -7.36 3.37
N PRO A 6 -12.84 -7.98 2.81
CA PRO A 6 -12.82 -9.41 2.52
C PRO A 6 -12.84 -10.25 3.81
N ASN A 7 -13.47 -11.43 3.74
CA ASN A 7 -13.63 -12.34 4.88
C ASN A 7 -12.31 -12.71 5.57
N SER A 8 -11.23 -12.87 4.80
CA SER A 8 -9.88 -13.16 5.34
C SER A 8 -9.37 -12.10 6.32
N TRP A 9 -9.91 -10.87 6.27
CA TRP A 9 -9.54 -9.75 7.13
C TRP A 9 -10.56 -9.47 8.24
N GLU A 10 -11.74 -10.12 8.20
CA GLU A 10 -12.80 -9.86 9.17
C GLU A 10 -12.34 -10.14 10.60
N THR A 11 -11.62 -11.23 10.84
CA THR A 11 -11.16 -11.64 12.16
C THR A 11 -10.42 -10.52 12.88
N ILE A 12 -9.47 -9.86 12.21
CA ILE A 12 -8.67 -8.80 12.82
C ILE A 12 -9.33 -7.43 12.78
N LEU A 13 -10.31 -7.20 11.87
CA LEU A 13 -10.96 -5.90 11.68
C LEU A 13 -12.35 -5.80 12.30
N LYS A 14 -12.95 -6.90 12.77
CA LYS A 14 -14.32 -6.98 13.27
C LYS A 14 -14.66 -5.88 14.29
N ASP A 15 -13.78 -5.64 15.26
CA ASP A 15 -14.05 -4.63 16.29
C ASP A 15 -13.72 -3.22 15.81
N THR A 16 -12.69 -3.06 14.94
CA THR A 16 -12.32 -1.79 14.34
C THR A 16 -13.49 -1.17 13.57
N THR A 17 -14.23 -2.00 12.81
CA THR A 17 -15.35 -1.54 11.97
C THR A 17 -16.61 -1.14 12.76
N LYS A 18 -16.69 -1.50 14.06
CA LYS A 18 -17.78 -1.10 14.94
C LYS A 18 -17.54 0.25 15.61
N LEU A 19 -16.31 0.75 15.62
CA LEU A 19 -15.93 1.98 16.33
C LEU A 19 -16.61 3.22 15.74
N PRO A 20 -16.93 4.23 16.58
CA PRO A 20 -17.61 5.45 16.13
C PRO A 20 -16.91 6.16 14.97
N TYR A 21 -15.58 6.24 15.01
CA TYR A 21 -14.81 6.90 13.92
C TYR A 21 -14.96 6.19 12.58
N PHE A 22 -15.07 4.85 12.56
CA PHE A 22 -15.25 4.09 11.31
C PHE A 22 -16.66 4.30 10.74
N LYS A 23 -17.67 4.47 11.61
CA LYS A 23 -19.02 4.84 11.18
C LYS A 23 -19.05 6.24 10.56
N ALA A 24 -18.37 7.20 11.19
CA ALA A 24 -18.21 8.56 10.66
C ALA A 24 -17.45 8.57 9.33
N LEU A 25 -16.34 7.85 9.22
CA LEU A 25 -15.57 7.66 7.99
C LEU A 25 -16.44 7.08 6.87
N LYS A 26 -17.26 6.07 7.18
CA LYS A 26 -18.18 5.46 6.21
C LYS A 26 -19.21 6.47 5.70
N ALA A 27 -19.78 7.29 6.58
CA ALA A 27 -20.74 8.33 6.21
C ALA A 27 -20.08 9.39 5.32
N PHE A 28 -18.89 9.88 5.72
CA PHE A 28 -18.07 10.81 4.94
C PHE A 28 -17.81 10.27 3.52
N VAL A 29 -17.23 9.08 3.39
CA VAL A 29 -16.93 8.47 2.08
C VAL A 29 -18.20 8.30 1.24
N SER A 30 -19.32 7.90 1.87
CA SER A 30 -20.59 7.76 1.15
C SER A 30 -21.11 9.10 0.59
N SER A 31 -20.94 10.21 1.31
CA SER A 31 -21.28 11.57 0.85
C SER A 31 -20.37 11.99 -0.30
N GLU A 32 -19.06 11.84 -0.11
CA GLU A 32 -18.05 12.21 -1.11
C GLU A 32 -18.29 11.57 -2.48
N TYR A 33 -18.59 10.26 -2.51
CA TYR A 33 -18.87 9.56 -3.78
C TYR A 33 -20.23 9.90 -4.40
N LYS A 34 -21.13 10.55 -3.67
CA LYS A 34 -22.40 11.08 -4.22
C LYS A 34 -22.25 12.47 -4.80
N GLU A 35 -21.42 13.30 -4.15
CA GLU A 35 -21.31 14.73 -4.43
C GLU A 35 -20.12 15.06 -5.34
N HIS A 36 -19.12 14.20 -5.38
CA HIS A 36 -17.86 14.43 -6.09
C HIS A 36 -17.42 13.21 -6.88
N SER A 37 -16.61 13.44 -7.92
CA SER A 37 -15.83 12.37 -8.56
C SER A 37 -14.71 11.97 -7.62
N CYS A 38 -14.71 10.70 -7.16
CA CYS A 38 -13.72 10.18 -6.22
C CYS A 38 -13.04 8.92 -6.78
N PHE A 39 -11.82 8.68 -6.35
CA PHE A 39 -11.02 7.52 -6.73
C PHE A 39 -10.50 6.75 -5.49
N PRO A 40 -10.24 5.43 -5.66
CA PRO A 40 -10.58 4.54 -6.79
C PRO A 40 -12.10 4.39 -6.97
N LYS A 41 -12.56 3.53 -7.88
CA LYS A 41 -13.99 3.14 -7.91
C LYS A 41 -14.38 2.58 -6.54
N GLN A 42 -15.61 2.79 -6.12
CA GLN A 42 -16.09 2.40 -4.78
C GLN A 42 -15.90 0.90 -4.49
N ALA A 43 -16.00 0.05 -5.49
CA ALA A 43 -15.75 -1.40 -5.37
C ALA A 43 -14.29 -1.72 -5.05
N ASP A 44 -13.35 -0.86 -5.45
CA ASP A 44 -11.92 -1.10 -5.37
C ASP A 44 -11.26 -0.47 -4.13
N ILE A 45 -12.02 0.19 -3.26
CA ILE A 45 -11.49 0.86 -2.05
C ILE A 45 -10.62 -0.09 -1.19
N PHE A 46 -11.01 -1.36 -1.10
CA PHE A 46 -10.29 -2.38 -0.34
C PHE A 46 -9.58 -3.42 -1.22
N ALA A 47 -9.23 -3.06 -2.47
CA ALA A 47 -8.55 -3.98 -3.39
C ALA A 47 -7.23 -4.52 -2.81
N ALA A 48 -6.48 -3.69 -2.06
CA ALA A 48 -5.25 -4.11 -1.40
C ALA A 48 -5.46 -5.29 -0.42
N LEU A 49 -6.61 -5.33 0.24
CA LEU A 49 -7.00 -6.42 1.14
C LEU A 49 -7.59 -7.61 0.37
N ALA A 50 -8.37 -7.33 -0.68
CA ALA A 50 -9.03 -8.37 -1.46
C ALA A 50 -8.04 -9.23 -2.25
N LEU A 51 -6.99 -8.62 -2.80
CA LEU A 51 -5.98 -9.30 -3.61
C LEU A 51 -4.84 -9.92 -2.79
N CYS A 52 -4.71 -9.55 -1.52
CA CYS A 52 -3.72 -10.10 -0.59
C CYS A 52 -4.43 -10.61 0.68
N PRO A 53 -4.92 -11.86 0.69
CA PRO A 53 -5.50 -12.47 1.89
C PRO A 53 -4.52 -12.48 3.08
N LEU A 54 -5.03 -12.33 4.31
CA LEU A 54 -4.22 -12.20 5.52
C LEU A 54 -3.25 -13.38 5.74
N ASP A 55 -3.68 -14.58 5.42
CA ASP A 55 -2.87 -15.81 5.54
C ASP A 55 -1.70 -15.84 4.55
N GLN A 56 -1.85 -15.21 3.39
CA GLN A 56 -0.82 -15.13 2.35
C GLN A 56 0.12 -13.93 2.51
N LEU A 57 -0.16 -13.02 3.45
CA LEU A 57 0.60 -11.78 3.62
C LEU A 57 2.08 -12.05 3.95
N LYS A 58 2.98 -11.47 3.16
CA LYS A 58 4.44 -11.52 3.32
C LYS A 58 5.07 -10.13 3.40
N VAL A 59 4.56 -9.19 2.61
CA VAL A 59 5.15 -7.85 2.45
C VAL A 59 4.05 -6.78 2.55
N VAL A 60 4.36 -5.66 3.18
CA VAL A 60 3.49 -4.47 3.22
C VAL A 60 4.25 -3.31 2.60
N ILE A 61 3.69 -2.72 1.56
CA ILE A 61 4.20 -1.48 0.95
C ILE A 61 3.20 -0.37 1.24
N LEU A 62 3.68 0.75 1.81
CA LEU A 62 2.82 1.86 2.20
C LEU A 62 2.95 3.04 1.23
N GLY A 63 1.84 3.37 0.56
CA GLY A 63 1.63 4.63 -0.14
C GLY A 63 0.94 5.68 0.74
N GLN A 64 0.75 6.88 0.22
CA GLN A 64 0.09 7.97 0.93
C GLN A 64 -1.40 8.00 0.64
N ASP A 65 -1.79 8.35 -0.56
CA ASP A 65 -3.16 8.43 -1.06
C ASP A 65 -3.24 7.89 -2.51
N PRO A 66 -4.43 7.56 -3.02
CA PRO A 66 -4.58 7.09 -4.39
C PRO A 66 -4.19 8.16 -5.40
N TYR A 67 -3.83 7.76 -6.60
CA TYR A 67 -3.74 8.68 -7.73
C TYR A 67 -5.07 9.38 -7.94
N HIS A 68 -5.04 10.70 -8.17
CA HIS A 68 -6.21 11.55 -8.28
C HIS A 68 -6.59 11.88 -9.75
N GLY A 69 -5.86 11.35 -10.71
CA GLY A 69 -6.19 11.45 -12.13
C GLY A 69 -7.21 10.38 -12.56
N PRO A 70 -8.08 10.68 -13.54
CA PRO A 70 -9.05 9.72 -14.06
C PRO A 70 -8.39 8.42 -14.54
N GLY A 71 -8.98 7.27 -14.17
CA GLY A 71 -8.53 5.97 -14.62
C GLY A 71 -7.21 5.45 -14.02
N GLN A 72 -6.55 6.19 -13.13
CA GLN A 72 -5.25 5.79 -12.58
C GLN A 72 -5.34 4.88 -11.36
N ALA A 73 -6.19 5.23 -10.39
CA ALA A 73 -6.28 4.48 -9.13
C ALA A 73 -7.15 3.23 -9.27
N GLU A 74 -6.61 2.10 -8.80
CA GLU A 74 -7.29 0.80 -8.77
C GLU A 74 -7.30 0.16 -7.37
N GLY A 75 -7.10 0.98 -6.31
CA GLY A 75 -7.16 0.55 -4.91
C GLY A 75 -5.88 -0.11 -4.39
N LEU A 76 -4.81 -0.07 -5.17
CA LEU A 76 -3.47 -0.53 -4.82
C LEU A 76 -2.49 0.65 -4.83
N SER A 77 -1.64 0.79 -3.82
CA SER A 77 -0.62 1.83 -3.80
C SER A 77 0.35 1.67 -4.96
N PHE A 78 0.72 2.78 -5.62
CA PHE A 78 1.63 2.86 -6.78
C PHE A 78 1.14 2.19 -8.06
N SER A 79 0.08 1.39 -8.04
CA SER A 79 -0.44 0.63 -9.17
C SER A 79 -1.30 1.49 -10.10
N VAL A 80 -1.20 1.24 -11.40
CA VAL A 80 -2.08 1.79 -12.42
C VAL A 80 -2.48 0.71 -13.43
N PRO A 81 -3.65 0.83 -14.10
CA PRO A 81 -4.05 -0.07 -15.18
C PRO A 81 -3.01 -0.14 -16.32
N ASN A 82 -3.03 -1.23 -17.10
CA ASN A 82 -2.03 -1.50 -18.14
C ASN A 82 -1.96 -0.45 -19.24
N ASP A 83 -3.08 0.21 -19.55
CA ASP A 83 -3.22 1.24 -20.57
C ASP A 83 -2.82 2.64 -20.09
N ILE A 84 -2.48 2.76 -18.81
CA ILE A 84 -2.05 4.03 -18.22
C ILE A 84 -0.52 4.13 -18.24
N LYS A 85 -0.02 5.27 -18.72
CA LYS A 85 1.42 5.59 -18.63
C LYS A 85 1.90 5.52 -17.17
N HIS A 86 3.03 4.86 -16.94
CA HIS A 86 3.59 4.73 -15.62
C HIS A 86 3.81 6.11 -14.96
N PRO A 87 3.24 6.36 -13.77
CA PRO A 87 3.50 7.59 -13.03
C PRO A 87 4.95 7.69 -12.58
N PRO A 88 5.48 8.90 -12.35
CA PRO A 88 6.90 9.10 -12.05
C PRO A 88 7.44 8.28 -10.87
N SER A 89 6.64 8.08 -9.82
CA SER A 89 7.05 7.23 -8.69
C SER A 89 7.19 5.77 -9.09
N LEU A 90 6.26 5.25 -9.90
CA LEU A 90 6.31 3.87 -10.38
C LEU A 90 7.49 3.64 -11.34
N ILE A 91 7.80 4.62 -12.19
CA ILE A 91 9.00 4.58 -13.03
C ILE A 91 10.26 4.40 -12.18
N ASN A 92 10.39 5.17 -11.10
CA ASN A 92 11.55 5.09 -10.23
C ASN A 92 11.59 3.77 -9.42
N ILE A 93 10.43 3.24 -9.02
CA ILE A 93 10.34 1.90 -8.41
C ILE A 93 10.88 0.85 -9.39
N PHE A 94 10.43 0.86 -10.62
CA PHE A 94 10.84 -0.12 -11.63
C PHE A 94 12.32 0.01 -12.03
N LYS A 95 12.86 1.22 -12.10
CA LYS A 95 14.30 1.42 -12.31
C LYS A 95 15.15 0.86 -11.17
N GLU A 96 14.69 1.00 -9.92
CA GLU A 96 15.40 0.42 -8.78
C GLU A 96 15.32 -1.12 -8.81
N ILE A 97 14.18 -1.71 -9.18
CA ILE A 97 14.04 -3.16 -9.38
C ILE A 97 15.00 -3.66 -10.46
N GLU A 98 15.05 -2.99 -11.60
CA GLU A 98 15.96 -3.33 -12.71
C GLU A 98 17.42 -3.34 -12.25
N THR A 99 17.83 -2.34 -11.47
CA THR A 99 19.20 -2.21 -10.97
C THR A 99 19.49 -3.21 -9.83
N ASP A 100 18.63 -3.30 -8.82
CA ASP A 100 18.81 -4.13 -7.62
C ASP A 100 18.82 -5.63 -7.94
N LEU A 101 17.93 -6.07 -8.85
CA LEU A 101 17.76 -7.48 -9.16
C LEU A 101 18.37 -7.91 -10.50
N SER A 102 18.93 -6.98 -11.28
CA SER A 102 19.44 -7.24 -12.63
C SER A 102 18.41 -7.89 -13.56
N VAL A 103 17.15 -7.44 -13.47
CA VAL A 103 16.03 -7.92 -14.29
C VAL A 103 15.59 -6.86 -15.29
N SER A 104 14.82 -7.24 -16.31
CA SER A 104 14.29 -6.29 -17.28
C SER A 104 13.25 -5.37 -16.64
N TYR A 105 13.21 -4.10 -17.09
CA TYR A 105 12.19 -3.13 -16.68
C TYR A 105 10.77 -3.67 -16.87
N PRO A 106 9.91 -3.68 -15.82
CA PRO A 106 8.56 -4.23 -15.91
C PRO A 106 7.69 -3.46 -16.91
N LYS A 107 7.05 -4.18 -17.83
CA LYS A 107 6.21 -3.56 -18.88
C LYS A 107 4.85 -3.08 -18.37
N SER A 108 4.28 -3.79 -17.39
CA SER A 108 2.94 -3.50 -16.85
C SER A 108 3.02 -2.66 -15.58
N GLY A 109 2.26 -1.56 -15.54
CA GLY A 109 2.05 -0.74 -14.35
C GLY A 109 1.05 -1.33 -13.35
N ASN A 110 0.34 -2.40 -13.73
CA ASN A 110 -0.60 -3.10 -12.86
C ASN A 110 0.13 -4.02 -11.89
N LEU A 111 0.10 -3.67 -10.62
CA LEU A 111 0.80 -4.38 -9.55
C LEU A 111 -0.04 -5.48 -8.88
N SER A 112 -1.20 -5.83 -9.43
CA SER A 112 -2.02 -6.93 -8.90
C SER A 112 -1.26 -8.27 -8.91
N ARG A 113 -0.27 -8.44 -9.81
CA ARG A 113 0.64 -9.59 -9.80
C ARG A 113 1.47 -9.67 -8.51
N TRP A 114 1.86 -8.53 -7.93
CA TRP A 114 2.55 -8.47 -6.64
C TRP A 114 1.58 -8.79 -5.49
N ALA A 115 0.38 -8.19 -5.52
CA ALA A 115 -0.62 -8.43 -4.49
C ALA A 115 -0.97 -9.92 -4.37
N LYS A 116 -1.13 -10.63 -5.49
CA LYS A 116 -1.38 -12.07 -5.55
C LYS A 116 -0.24 -12.94 -5.02
N GLN A 117 0.96 -12.40 -4.88
CA GLN A 117 2.10 -13.07 -4.26
C GLN A 117 2.22 -12.81 -2.75
N GLY A 118 1.28 -12.08 -2.16
CA GLY A 118 1.27 -11.75 -0.72
C GLY A 118 1.86 -10.39 -0.40
N ILE A 119 1.83 -9.43 -1.34
CA ILE A 119 2.20 -8.04 -1.07
C ILE A 119 0.93 -7.21 -0.86
N MET A 120 0.73 -6.66 0.32
CA MET A 120 -0.31 -5.66 0.57
C MET A 120 0.16 -4.28 0.14
N LEU A 121 -0.36 -3.80 -0.99
CA LEU A 121 -0.10 -2.47 -1.55
C LEU A 121 -1.10 -1.47 -0.96
N LEU A 122 -0.84 -1.00 0.27
CA LEU A 122 -1.77 -0.19 1.05
C LEU A 122 -1.46 1.31 0.95
N ASN A 123 -2.47 2.13 0.68
CA ASN A 123 -2.39 3.56 0.93
C ASN A 123 -2.81 3.89 2.36
N ALA A 124 -2.27 4.95 2.95
CA ALA A 124 -2.69 5.41 4.28
C ALA A 124 -4.09 6.02 4.24
N THR A 125 -4.45 6.69 3.14
CA THR A 125 -5.79 7.19 2.83
C THR A 125 -6.31 6.42 1.63
N LEU A 126 -7.46 5.75 1.75
CA LEU A 126 -7.92 4.81 0.70
C LEU A 126 -8.76 5.46 -0.39
N THR A 127 -9.13 6.72 -0.23
CA THR A 127 -9.95 7.46 -1.21
C THR A 127 -9.44 8.88 -1.40
N VAL A 128 -9.75 9.51 -2.53
CA VAL A 128 -9.36 10.88 -2.87
C VAL A 128 -10.36 11.47 -3.86
N ARG A 129 -10.61 12.80 -3.84
CA ARG A 129 -11.33 13.49 -4.90
C ARG A 129 -10.48 13.61 -6.16
N ALA A 130 -11.13 13.62 -7.32
CA ALA A 130 -10.49 13.88 -8.60
C ALA A 130 -9.76 15.22 -8.56
N HIS A 131 -8.50 15.21 -8.99
CA HIS A 131 -7.61 16.39 -9.08
C HIS A 131 -7.26 17.09 -7.75
N GLU A 132 -7.69 16.55 -6.59
CA GLU A 132 -7.44 17.13 -5.28
C GLU A 132 -6.63 16.17 -4.37
N PRO A 133 -5.29 16.09 -4.54
CA PRO A 133 -4.47 15.20 -3.73
C PRO A 133 -4.61 15.53 -2.23
N GLY A 134 -4.74 14.50 -1.40
CA GLY A 134 -4.89 14.65 0.05
C GLY A 134 -6.27 15.10 0.53
N SER A 135 -7.27 15.29 -0.34
CA SER A 135 -8.62 15.79 0.00
C SER A 135 -9.33 14.97 1.08
N HIS A 136 -9.05 13.67 1.21
CA HIS A 136 -9.67 12.81 2.22
C HIS A 136 -8.75 12.49 3.42
N GLN A 137 -7.64 13.23 3.58
CA GLN A 137 -6.78 13.11 4.76
C GLN A 137 -7.51 13.60 6.02
N LYS A 138 -7.14 13.04 7.18
CA LYS A 138 -7.70 13.37 8.49
C LYS A 138 -9.21 13.11 8.64
N GLN A 139 -9.80 12.33 7.75
CA GLN A 139 -11.20 11.93 7.81
C GLN A 139 -11.41 10.54 8.45
N GLY A 140 -10.34 9.94 9.00
CA GLY A 140 -10.38 8.65 9.68
C GLY A 140 -9.71 7.48 8.95
N TRP A 141 -9.30 7.67 7.67
CA TRP A 141 -8.57 6.65 6.94
C TRP A 141 -7.25 6.29 7.60
N GLU A 142 -6.48 7.30 8.03
CA GLU A 142 -5.18 7.08 8.69
C GLU A 142 -5.35 6.30 9.99
N THR A 143 -6.40 6.58 10.77
CA THR A 143 -6.72 5.82 11.99
C THR A 143 -7.02 4.37 11.66
N PHE A 144 -7.78 4.11 10.58
CA PHE A 144 -8.10 2.76 10.13
C PHE A 144 -6.85 2.00 9.69
N THR A 145 -6.04 2.61 8.82
CA THR A 145 -4.84 1.96 8.26
C THR A 145 -3.73 1.80 9.31
N ASP A 146 -3.58 2.73 10.25
CA ASP A 146 -2.67 2.60 11.39
C ASP A 146 -3.08 1.44 12.31
N THR A 147 -4.38 1.31 12.59
CA THR A 147 -4.93 0.18 13.34
C THR A 147 -4.71 -1.14 12.61
N LEU A 148 -4.91 -1.17 11.29
CA LEU A 148 -4.66 -2.35 10.47
C LEU A 148 -3.20 -2.78 10.52
N ILE A 149 -2.26 -1.84 10.31
CA ILE A 149 -0.80 -2.12 10.39
C ILE A 149 -0.42 -2.67 11.76
N HIS A 150 -0.92 -2.04 12.83
CA HIS A 150 -0.66 -2.49 14.19
C HIS A 150 -1.16 -3.91 14.44
N LYS A 151 -2.39 -4.22 14.06
CA LYS A 151 -2.98 -5.56 14.20
C LYS A 151 -2.22 -6.61 13.38
N ILE A 152 -1.84 -6.31 12.15
CA ILE A 152 -0.98 -7.18 11.34
C ILE A 152 0.33 -7.46 12.06
N SER A 153 0.97 -6.43 12.62
CA SER A 153 2.23 -6.58 13.34
C SER A 153 2.11 -7.42 14.61
N LEU A 154 0.95 -7.40 15.28
CA LEU A 154 0.69 -8.25 16.45
C LEU A 154 0.44 -9.72 16.05
N GLU A 155 -0.39 -9.93 15.04
CA GLU A 155 -0.92 -11.25 14.67
C GLU A 155 0.06 -12.09 13.82
N LYS A 156 0.97 -11.44 13.11
CA LYS A 156 1.91 -12.11 12.19
C LYS A 156 3.34 -12.03 12.70
N SER A 157 4.22 -12.81 12.06
CA SER A 157 5.67 -12.76 12.25
C SER A 157 6.39 -12.86 10.92
N ASN A 158 7.63 -12.38 10.89
CA ASN A 158 8.50 -12.48 9.73
C ASN A 158 7.88 -11.86 8.46
N LEU A 159 7.25 -10.67 8.62
CA LEU A 159 6.83 -9.84 7.51
C LEU A 159 7.91 -8.82 7.16
N VAL A 160 7.85 -8.30 5.93
CA VAL A 160 8.66 -7.17 5.49
C VAL A 160 7.79 -5.94 5.32
N PHE A 161 8.18 -4.81 5.89
CA PHE A 161 7.52 -3.52 5.71
C PHE A 161 8.43 -2.59 4.91
N LEU A 162 7.99 -2.19 3.71
CA LEU A 162 8.69 -1.23 2.86
C LEU A 162 8.10 0.16 3.11
N LEU A 163 8.85 1.02 3.81
CA LEU A 163 8.40 2.34 4.24
C LEU A 163 9.14 3.43 3.49
N TRP A 164 8.55 3.92 2.41
CA TRP A 164 9.16 4.87 1.49
C TRP A 164 8.70 6.30 1.72
N GLY A 165 9.65 7.16 2.13
CA GLY A 165 9.44 8.57 2.43
C GLY A 165 9.02 8.84 3.88
N GLY A 166 9.08 10.13 4.27
CA GLY A 166 8.86 10.56 5.67
C GLY A 166 7.48 10.21 6.22
N PHE A 167 6.44 10.18 5.36
CA PHE A 167 5.10 9.83 5.77
C PHE A 167 5.01 8.33 6.15
N ALA A 168 5.49 7.44 5.26
CA ALA A 168 5.48 5.99 5.52
C ALA A 168 6.40 5.62 6.70
N LYS A 169 7.58 6.25 6.81
CA LYS A 169 8.51 6.02 7.92
C LYS A 169 7.89 6.26 9.30
N LYS A 170 7.00 7.25 9.44
CA LYS A 170 6.29 7.53 10.70
C LYS A 170 5.37 6.38 11.15
N LYS A 171 5.00 5.47 10.24
CA LYS A 171 4.17 4.30 10.54
C LYS A 171 4.96 3.18 11.22
N SER A 172 6.31 3.24 11.24
CA SER A 172 7.16 2.26 11.93
C SER A 172 6.82 2.12 13.43
N LYS A 173 6.31 3.18 14.06
CA LYS A 173 5.85 3.15 15.46
C LYS A 173 4.72 2.14 15.74
N HIS A 174 4.03 1.66 14.72
CA HIS A 174 2.96 0.67 14.81
C HIS A 174 3.44 -0.75 14.51
N ILE A 175 4.74 -0.93 14.25
CA ILE A 175 5.33 -2.18 13.80
C ILE A 175 6.36 -2.66 14.81
N ASP A 176 6.23 -3.90 15.26
CA ASP A 176 7.19 -4.55 16.15
C ASP A 176 8.44 -5.00 15.35
N SER A 177 9.51 -4.22 15.47
CA SER A 177 10.76 -4.49 14.76
C SER A 177 11.52 -5.74 15.25
N SER A 178 11.12 -6.31 16.40
CA SER A 178 11.67 -7.59 16.85
C SER A 178 11.08 -8.79 16.12
N LYS A 179 9.89 -8.62 15.51
CA LYS A 179 9.14 -9.65 14.79
C LYS A 179 9.21 -9.51 13.27
N HIS A 180 9.55 -8.32 12.76
CA HIS A 180 9.42 -7.96 11.35
C HIS A 180 10.65 -7.22 10.84
N LEU A 181 10.95 -7.36 9.55
CA LEU A 181 11.92 -6.52 8.86
C LEU A 181 11.28 -5.21 8.43
N ILE A 182 11.90 -4.09 8.81
CA ILE A 182 11.49 -2.75 8.35
C ILE A 182 12.59 -2.19 7.45
N LEU A 183 12.28 -2.00 6.16
CA LEU A 183 13.17 -1.36 5.20
C LEU A 183 12.66 0.05 4.92
N SER A 184 13.44 1.06 5.31
CA SER A 184 13.08 2.47 5.22
C SER A 184 13.99 3.22 4.24
N GLY A 185 13.39 3.86 3.23
CA GLY A 185 14.11 4.63 2.19
C GLY A 185 13.50 6.01 1.94
N GLY A 186 14.07 6.77 1.00
CA GLY A 186 13.43 7.95 0.44
C GLY A 186 12.12 7.60 -0.28
N HIS A 187 11.34 8.61 -0.65
CA HIS A 187 10.15 8.38 -1.48
C HIS A 187 10.56 8.20 -2.95
N PRO A 188 9.92 7.30 -3.72
CA PRO A 188 10.26 7.11 -5.13
C PRO A 188 9.86 8.28 -6.05
N SER A 189 9.16 9.31 -5.56
CA SER A 189 8.84 10.48 -6.38
C SER A 189 10.09 11.23 -6.83
N PRO A 190 10.08 11.90 -8.00
CA PRO A 190 11.21 12.67 -8.51
C PRO A 190 11.75 13.69 -7.51
N LEU A 191 10.90 14.31 -6.70
CA LEU A 191 11.29 15.28 -5.67
C LEU A 191 12.26 14.71 -4.62
N SER A 192 12.18 13.41 -4.35
CA SER A 192 13.06 12.71 -3.41
C SER A 192 14.16 11.94 -4.14
N ALA A 193 13.81 11.24 -5.22
CA ALA A 193 14.74 10.42 -6.00
C ALA A 193 15.88 11.26 -6.61
N ASN A 194 15.56 12.43 -7.17
CA ASN A 194 16.56 13.35 -7.75
C ASN A 194 17.51 13.97 -6.72
N ARG A 195 17.20 13.83 -5.41
CA ARG A 195 18.08 14.24 -4.32
C ARG A 195 18.95 13.11 -3.78
N GLY A 196 18.94 11.95 -4.45
CA GLY A 196 19.74 10.78 -4.05
C GLY A 196 19.15 9.95 -2.91
N TYR A 197 17.89 10.18 -2.51
CA TYR A 197 17.32 9.47 -1.35
C TYR A 197 16.63 8.15 -1.70
N TRP A 198 16.51 7.79 -2.98
CA TRP A 198 15.76 6.63 -3.43
C TRP A 198 16.65 5.53 -4.01
N PHE A 199 17.42 5.81 -5.04
CA PHE A 199 18.18 4.80 -5.77
C PHE A 199 19.30 4.16 -4.93
N GLY A 200 19.57 2.87 -5.17
CA GLY A 200 20.56 2.08 -4.43
C GLY A 200 20.10 1.66 -3.03
N ASN A 201 18.77 1.64 -2.78
CA ASN A 201 18.23 1.20 -1.50
C ASN A 201 18.25 -0.34 -1.33
N GLU A 202 18.24 -1.10 -2.45
CA GLU A 202 18.29 -2.58 -2.48
C GLU A 202 17.15 -3.23 -1.68
N HIS A 203 16.00 -2.62 -1.63
CA HIS A 203 14.89 -3.11 -0.82
C HIS A 203 14.28 -4.40 -1.35
N PHE A 204 14.36 -4.64 -2.65
CA PHE A 204 13.77 -5.81 -3.31
C PHE A 204 14.59 -7.07 -3.06
N SER A 205 15.90 -6.98 -3.24
CA SER A 205 16.85 -8.08 -2.92
C SER A 205 16.88 -8.37 -1.42
N LYS A 206 16.96 -7.35 -0.56
CA LYS A 206 16.90 -7.50 0.91
C LYS A 206 15.59 -8.11 1.37
N CYS A 207 14.46 -7.74 0.75
CA CYS A 207 13.16 -8.33 1.03
C CYS A 207 13.17 -9.83 0.72
N ASN A 208 13.61 -10.22 -0.47
CA ASN A 208 13.67 -11.62 -0.89
C ASN A 208 14.64 -12.44 -0.01
N ALA A 209 15.79 -11.91 0.30
CA ALA A 209 16.73 -12.56 1.21
C ALA A 209 16.10 -12.84 2.59
N TYR A 210 15.39 -11.87 3.15
CA TYR A 210 14.69 -12.05 4.43
C TYR A 210 13.55 -13.08 4.35
N LEU A 211 12.75 -13.04 3.30
CA LEU A 211 11.68 -14.02 3.08
C LEU A 211 12.24 -15.44 3.01
N LYS A 212 13.31 -15.65 2.23
CA LYS A 212 13.99 -16.94 2.07
C LYS A 212 14.52 -17.50 3.38
N ILE A 213 15.21 -16.67 4.18
CA ILE A 213 15.74 -17.07 5.50
C ILE A 213 14.62 -17.52 6.44
N ASN A 214 13.42 -16.93 6.31
CA ASN A 214 12.25 -17.27 7.13
C ASN A 214 11.34 -18.34 6.50
N GLY A 215 11.82 -19.09 5.52
CA GLY A 215 11.08 -20.20 4.88
C GLY A 215 9.88 -19.76 4.05
N LYS A 216 9.85 -18.50 3.60
CA LYS A 216 8.79 -17.96 2.75
C LYS A 216 9.26 -17.90 1.30
N THR A 217 8.33 -18.07 0.35
CA THR A 217 8.63 -17.89 -1.07
C THR A 217 9.02 -16.45 -1.36
N GLU A 218 10.06 -16.28 -2.17
CA GLU A 218 10.52 -15.00 -2.70
C GLU A 218 9.45 -14.35 -3.57
N ILE A 219 9.58 -13.05 -3.82
CA ILE A 219 8.68 -12.28 -4.68
C ILE A 219 9.31 -12.14 -6.06
N GLU A 220 8.53 -12.38 -7.08
CA GLU A 220 8.82 -11.98 -8.47
C GLU A 220 8.34 -10.52 -8.67
N TRP A 221 9.29 -9.62 -8.63
CA TRP A 221 9.03 -8.17 -8.66
C TRP A 221 8.69 -7.63 -10.06
#